data_7b1d360dcdc4d7b6e4d743af943cac5e
#
_entry.id   7b1d360dcdc4d7b6e4d743af943cac5e
#
_cell.length_a   1.000
_cell.length_b   1.000
_cell.length_c   1.000
_cell.angle_alpha   90.00
_cell.angle_beta   90.00
_cell.angle_gamma   90.00
#
_symmetry.space_group_name_H-M   'P 1'
#
loop_
_entity.id
_entity.type
_entity.pdbx_description
1 polymer ?
#
loop_
_entity_poly.entity_id
_entity_poly.type
_entity_poly.pdbx_seq_one_letter_code
_entity_poly.pdbx_strand_id
1 'polypeptide(L)'
;MIGYAFMGKAHSNAWRNVASYFDVPAFEQRVLVGRDAAGVAEAAARYGWAESSTDWRSVIERDDVQVVDICAPGFMHAEIAVAALAAGKHVLVEKPLANTLAEAESMTAAAKSARRQGIQSMIGFNYRRVPALALARELISEGRLGAIRHVRAAYLQDWLVDPASPITWRLNKDTAGSGALGDIASHAIDQVLFLLGDQVTEVSGRLHTFTSHRPGRNGLEEVTVDDAAWATLSLASGAVASVEVSRVATGRKNSLKLEIYGDKGSLLFDLESLNELGFLDATVPVREQGFRRILVNEPVHPYAAAWWPQGHVIGWEHTFTHEIRDFLVAIGAGFEPSPSFEDGLIVQRILAAVEKSAAAKSSIIQLAGEPTAGIPASNPAPEGA
;
A
#
# COMPACT_ATOMS: atom_id res chain seq x y z
N MET A 1 1.38 16.32 -9.60
CA MET A 1 0.65 15.48 -8.61
C MET A 1 -0.82 15.91 -8.58
N ILE A 2 -1.75 14.97 -8.40
CA ILE A 2 -3.19 15.22 -8.36
C ILE A 2 -3.74 14.85 -6.99
N GLY A 3 -4.19 15.84 -6.22
CA GLY A 3 -4.60 15.71 -4.82
C GLY A 3 -3.56 16.30 -3.85
N TYR A 4 -4.01 17.14 -2.91
CA TYR A 4 -3.12 17.87 -1.98
C TYR A 4 -3.53 17.71 -0.50
N ALA A 5 -4.46 16.80 -0.21
CA ALA A 5 -4.87 16.48 1.15
C ALA A 5 -3.78 15.64 1.87
N PHE A 6 -4.15 14.81 2.86
CA PHE A 6 -3.20 14.08 3.69
C PHE A 6 -2.14 13.30 2.88
N MET A 7 -2.58 12.47 1.90
CA MET A 7 -1.62 11.71 1.08
C MET A 7 -0.79 12.61 0.16
N GLY A 8 -1.42 13.62 -0.48
CA GLY A 8 -0.67 14.57 -1.28
C GLY A 8 0.36 15.38 -0.50
N LYS A 9 0.13 15.64 0.80
CA LYS A 9 1.16 16.21 1.69
C LYS A 9 2.31 15.23 1.92
N ALA A 10 2.00 13.96 2.18
CA ALA A 10 3.01 12.92 2.41
C ALA A 10 3.90 12.70 1.16
N HIS A 11 3.27 12.57 -0.01
CA HIS A 11 3.99 12.43 -1.29
C HIS A 11 4.80 13.68 -1.63
N SER A 12 4.25 14.88 -1.45
CA SER A 12 5.02 16.13 -1.67
C SER A 12 6.26 16.22 -0.79
N ASN A 13 6.17 15.76 0.46
CA ASN A 13 7.33 15.66 1.35
C ASN A 13 8.36 14.65 0.81
N ALA A 14 7.91 13.49 0.32
CA ALA A 14 8.77 12.47 -0.26
C ALA A 14 9.46 12.97 -1.55
N TRP A 15 8.72 13.54 -2.49
CA TRP A 15 9.27 14.16 -3.70
C TRP A 15 10.35 15.21 -3.38
N ARG A 16 10.10 16.07 -2.42
CA ARG A 16 11.04 17.13 -2.04
C ARG A 16 12.35 16.60 -1.45
N ASN A 17 12.27 15.46 -0.74
CA ASN A 17 13.40 14.96 0.04
C ASN A 17 14.20 13.86 -0.67
N VAL A 18 13.63 13.11 -1.60
CA VAL A 18 14.23 11.90 -2.15
C VAL A 18 15.64 12.11 -2.73
N ALA A 19 15.84 13.17 -3.49
CA ALA A 19 17.13 13.49 -4.10
C ALA A 19 18.21 13.95 -3.09
N SER A 20 17.81 14.26 -1.84
CA SER A 20 18.77 14.61 -0.78
C SER A 20 19.40 13.38 -0.12
N TYR A 21 18.79 12.19 -0.29
CA TYR A 21 19.21 10.97 0.38
C TYR A 21 19.54 9.83 -0.57
N PHE A 22 19.02 9.87 -1.79
CA PHE A 22 19.18 8.80 -2.77
C PHE A 22 19.65 9.35 -4.11
N ASP A 23 20.50 8.59 -4.80
CA ASP A 23 20.83 8.83 -6.19
C ASP A 23 19.63 8.41 -7.05
N VAL A 24 18.96 9.39 -7.65
CA VAL A 24 17.77 9.24 -8.48
C VAL A 24 17.85 10.11 -9.71
N PRO A 25 17.19 9.75 -10.82
CA PRO A 25 17.07 10.64 -11.97
C PRO A 25 16.58 12.03 -11.58
N ALA A 26 17.13 13.07 -12.22
CA ALA A 26 16.70 14.45 -11.96
C ALA A 26 15.22 14.65 -12.32
N PHE A 27 14.51 15.38 -11.48
CA PHE A 27 13.08 15.67 -11.64
C PHE A 27 12.73 17.06 -11.08
N GLU A 28 11.55 17.55 -11.43
CA GLU A 28 10.97 18.78 -10.90
C GLU A 28 9.55 18.54 -10.38
N GLN A 29 9.20 19.12 -9.22
CA GLN A 29 7.82 19.23 -8.74
C GLN A 29 7.07 20.30 -9.52
N ARG A 30 6.53 19.95 -10.70
CA ARG A 30 6.06 20.90 -11.69
C ARG A 30 4.70 21.49 -11.36
N VAL A 31 3.66 20.66 -11.22
CA VAL A 31 2.28 21.11 -11.03
C VAL A 31 1.58 20.33 -9.92
N LEU A 32 0.94 21.04 -8.99
CA LEU A 32 0.01 20.48 -8.03
C LEU A 32 -1.43 20.75 -8.49
N VAL A 33 -2.26 19.70 -8.53
CA VAL A 33 -3.64 19.78 -9.00
C VAL A 33 -4.63 19.53 -7.86
N GLY A 34 -5.67 20.36 -7.78
CA GLY A 34 -6.74 20.21 -6.80
C GLY A 34 -8.02 20.93 -7.19
N ARG A 35 -9.13 20.63 -6.54
CA ARG A 35 -10.45 21.15 -6.93
C ARG A 35 -10.68 22.62 -6.54
N ASP A 36 -10.11 23.05 -5.43
CA ASP A 36 -10.23 24.43 -4.93
C ASP A 36 -8.98 25.23 -5.31
N ALA A 37 -9.19 26.29 -6.10
CA ALA A 37 -8.10 27.08 -6.66
C ALA A 37 -7.23 27.77 -5.57
N ALA A 38 -7.85 28.32 -4.54
CA ALA A 38 -7.12 28.97 -3.46
C ALA A 38 -6.35 27.95 -2.62
N GLY A 39 -6.99 26.85 -2.23
CA GLY A 39 -6.37 25.80 -1.43
C GLY A 39 -5.22 25.08 -2.15
N VAL A 40 -5.36 24.81 -3.45
CA VAL A 40 -4.27 24.16 -4.20
C VAL A 40 -3.09 25.11 -4.44
N ALA A 41 -3.34 26.42 -4.64
CA ALA A 41 -2.28 27.42 -4.76
C ALA A 41 -1.49 27.56 -3.45
N GLU A 42 -2.18 27.64 -2.30
CA GLU A 42 -1.52 27.66 -0.98
C GLU A 42 -0.71 26.37 -0.75
N ALA A 43 -1.28 25.21 -1.06
CA ALA A 43 -0.61 23.93 -0.91
C ALA A 43 0.62 23.81 -1.83
N ALA A 44 0.54 24.27 -3.08
CA ALA A 44 1.65 24.28 -4.02
C ALA A 44 2.82 25.11 -3.49
N ALA A 45 2.57 26.33 -3.05
CA ALA A 45 3.57 27.20 -2.45
C ALA A 45 4.21 26.57 -1.18
N ARG A 46 3.39 25.96 -0.31
CA ARG A 46 3.85 25.33 0.93
C ARG A 46 4.69 24.07 0.68
N TYR A 47 4.31 23.25 -0.31
CA TYR A 47 4.94 21.95 -0.55
C TYR A 47 6.05 21.99 -1.61
N GLY A 48 6.31 23.16 -2.21
CA GLY A 48 7.43 23.34 -3.13
C GLY A 48 7.12 22.97 -4.58
N TRP A 49 5.84 23.00 -4.99
CA TRP A 49 5.43 22.84 -6.39
C TRP A 49 5.54 24.16 -7.15
N ALA A 50 6.03 24.12 -8.38
CA ALA A 50 6.22 25.33 -9.19
C ALA A 50 4.91 26.00 -9.59
N GLU A 51 3.88 25.22 -9.87
CA GLU A 51 2.59 25.69 -10.37
C GLU A 51 1.44 24.97 -9.64
N SER A 52 0.24 25.55 -9.73
CA SER A 52 -1.02 24.92 -9.32
C SER A 52 -2.06 24.97 -10.44
N SER A 53 -2.95 23.97 -10.47
CA SER A 53 -4.05 23.88 -11.43
C SER A 53 -5.31 23.30 -10.79
N THR A 54 -6.47 23.60 -11.38
CA THR A 54 -7.74 22.94 -11.05
C THR A 54 -8.19 21.95 -12.12
N ASP A 55 -7.47 21.86 -13.24
CA ASP A 55 -7.78 21.01 -14.37
C ASP A 55 -6.66 19.98 -14.60
N TRP A 56 -6.86 18.76 -14.11
CA TRP A 56 -5.91 17.67 -14.28
C TRP A 56 -5.81 17.20 -15.74
N ARG A 57 -6.88 17.36 -16.54
CA ARG A 57 -6.90 16.91 -17.94
C ARG A 57 -5.93 17.72 -18.77
N SER A 58 -5.96 19.04 -18.65
CA SER A 58 -5.00 19.90 -19.34
C SER A 58 -3.55 19.66 -18.88
N VAL A 59 -3.35 19.31 -17.61
CA VAL A 59 -2.01 19.06 -17.05
C VAL A 59 -1.39 17.77 -17.61
N ILE A 60 -2.15 16.69 -17.77
CA ILE A 60 -1.60 15.43 -18.33
C ILE A 60 -1.25 15.54 -19.83
N GLU A 61 -1.79 16.50 -20.55
CA GLU A 61 -1.47 16.72 -21.97
C GLU A 61 -0.16 17.51 -22.17
N ARG A 62 0.40 18.09 -21.12
CA ARG A 62 1.61 18.92 -21.20
C ARG A 62 2.85 18.10 -21.50
N ASP A 63 3.72 18.58 -22.39
CA ASP A 63 5.00 17.96 -22.74
C ASP A 63 6.04 18.04 -21.59
N ASP A 64 5.92 19.05 -20.72
CA ASP A 64 6.81 19.24 -19.56
C ASP A 64 6.36 18.45 -18.31
N VAL A 65 5.37 17.55 -18.44
CA VAL A 65 4.94 16.60 -17.42
C VAL A 65 5.19 15.18 -17.93
N GLN A 66 6.09 14.43 -17.27
CA GLN A 66 6.40 13.04 -17.61
C GLN A 66 5.81 12.05 -16.59
N VAL A 67 5.59 12.47 -15.36
CA VAL A 67 5.10 11.63 -14.24
C VAL A 67 3.83 12.24 -13.67
N VAL A 68 2.84 11.39 -13.45
CA VAL A 68 1.58 11.73 -12.77
C VAL A 68 1.48 10.92 -11.48
N ASP A 69 1.48 11.61 -10.34
CA ASP A 69 1.30 11.03 -9.02
C ASP A 69 -0.13 11.31 -8.54
N ILE A 70 -0.93 10.25 -8.31
CA ILE A 70 -2.37 10.32 -8.06
C ILE A 70 -2.66 10.07 -6.59
N CYS A 71 -2.88 11.14 -5.83
CA CYS A 71 -3.29 11.15 -4.42
C CYS A 71 -4.75 11.60 -4.26
N ALA A 72 -5.53 11.50 -5.31
CA ALA A 72 -6.96 11.83 -5.34
C ALA A 72 -7.80 10.76 -4.61
N PRO A 73 -9.09 11.00 -4.33
CA PRO A 73 -9.97 9.95 -3.83
C PRO A 73 -10.10 8.76 -4.80
N GLY A 74 -10.27 7.53 -4.25
CA GLY A 74 -10.27 6.27 -4.99
C GLY A 74 -11.17 6.22 -6.24
N PHE A 75 -12.34 6.86 -6.19
CA PHE A 75 -13.25 6.92 -7.34
C PHE A 75 -12.72 7.71 -8.55
N MET A 76 -11.61 8.44 -8.39
CA MET A 76 -10.94 9.17 -9.46
C MET A 76 -9.73 8.42 -10.04
N HIS A 77 -9.26 7.38 -9.35
CA HIS A 77 -8.00 6.70 -9.71
C HIS A 77 -8.03 6.17 -11.14
N ALA A 78 -9.08 5.42 -11.50
CA ALA A 78 -9.17 4.77 -12.81
C ALA A 78 -9.22 5.79 -13.96
N GLU A 79 -10.06 6.81 -13.86
CA GLU A 79 -10.19 7.83 -14.91
C GLU A 79 -8.86 8.54 -15.15
N ILE A 80 -8.21 8.99 -14.07
CA ILE A 80 -6.96 9.76 -14.18
C ILE A 80 -5.81 8.85 -14.65
N ALA A 81 -5.66 7.65 -14.07
CA ALA A 81 -4.56 6.76 -14.42
C ALA A 81 -4.63 6.28 -15.88
N VAL A 82 -5.81 5.88 -16.35
CA VAL A 82 -6.00 5.45 -17.74
C VAL A 82 -5.71 6.59 -18.72
N ALA A 83 -6.19 7.81 -18.43
CA ALA A 83 -5.92 8.98 -19.27
C ALA A 83 -4.43 9.35 -19.27
N ALA A 84 -3.76 9.33 -18.11
CA ALA A 84 -2.34 9.64 -18.01
C ALA A 84 -1.46 8.62 -18.76
N LEU A 85 -1.76 7.33 -18.61
CA LEU A 85 -1.07 6.26 -19.35
C LEU A 85 -1.27 6.38 -20.85
N ALA A 86 -2.49 6.72 -21.31
CA ALA A 86 -2.80 6.96 -22.72
C ALA A 86 -2.06 8.18 -23.28
N ALA A 87 -1.81 9.20 -22.45
CA ALA A 87 -1.01 10.38 -22.78
C ALA A 87 0.51 10.13 -22.67
N GLY A 88 0.96 8.88 -22.45
CA GLY A 88 2.37 8.52 -22.36
C GLY A 88 3.06 8.97 -21.06
N LYS A 89 2.32 9.14 -19.98
CA LYS A 89 2.87 9.55 -18.68
C LYS A 89 3.11 8.32 -17.78
N HIS A 90 4.23 8.31 -17.07
CA HIS A 90 4.45 7.38 -15.97
C HIS A 90 3.45 7.68 -14.84
N VAL A 91 2.93 6.64 -14.18
CA VAL A 91 1.87 6.81 -13.17
C VAL A 91 2.24 6.15 -11.85
N LEU A 92 2.20 6.93 -10.77
CA LEU A 92 2.09 6.43 -9.40
C LEU A 92 0.66 6.72 -8.92
N VAL A 93 -0.02 5.71 -8.37
CA VAL A 93 -1.38 5.88 -7.84
C VAL A 93 -1.47 5.36 -6.41
N GLU A 94 -2.14 6.10 -5.55
CA GLU A 94 -2.43 5.67 -4.18
C GLU A 94 -3.31 4.41 -4.15
N LYS A 95 -3.19 3.67 -3.06
CA LYS A 95 -4.02 2.49 -2.80
C LYS A 95 -5.43 2.90 -2.25
N PRO A 96 -6.45 2.04 -2.38
CA PRO A 96 -6.50 0.84 -3.24
C PRO A 96 -6.42 1.22 -4.71
N LEU A 97 -6.07 0.28 -5.59
CA LEU A 97 -5.87 0.57 -7.03
C LEU A 97 -7.11 1.25 -7.62
N ALA A 98 -8.30 0.74 -7.31
CA ALA A 98 -9.58 1.29 -7.71
C ALA A 98 -10.68 0.97 -6.69
N ASN A 99 -11.88 1.53 -6.87
CA ASN A 99 -13.04 1.20 -6.04
C ASN A 99 -13.71 -0.11 -6.46
N THR A 100 -13.60 -0.50 -7.73
CA THR A 100 -14.21 -1.70 -8.30
C THR A 100 -13.19 -2.59 -9.01
N LEU A 101 -13.50 -3.88 -9.12
CA LEU A 101 -12.66 -4.83 -9.86
C LEU A 101 -12.56 -4.45 -11.35
N ALA A 102 -13.66 -4.03 -11.97
CA ALA A 102 -13.68 -3.64 -13.39
C ALA A 102 -12.77 -2.43 -13.67
N GLU A 103 -12.76 -1.44 -12.78
CA GLU A 103 -11.83 -0.30 -12.87
C GLU A 103 -10.37 -0.77 -12.75
N ALA A 104 -10.05 -1.63 -11.77
CA ALA A 104 -8.71 -2.18 -11.59
C ALA A 104 -8.23 -2.99 -12.82
N GLU A 105 -9.11 -3.77 -13.43
CA GLU A 105 -8.83 -4.50 -14.67
C GLU A 105 -8.55 -3.53 -15.84
N SER A 106 -9.33 -2.47 -15.98
CA SER A 106 -9.12 -1.43 -16.98
C SER A 106 -7.79 -0.71 -16.80
N MET A 107 -7.44 -0.31 -15.57
CA MET A 107 -6.17 0.31 -15.24
C MET A 107 -4.99 -0.60 -15.55
N THR A 108 -5.09 -1.88 -15.18
CA THR A 108 -4.03 -2.87 -15.43
C THR A 108 -3.85 -3.13 -16.93
N ALA A 109 -4.94 -3.19 -17.70
CA ALA A 109 -4.87 -3.31 -19.16
C ALA A 109 -4.19 -2.09 -19.81
N ALA A 110 -4.51 -0.89 -19.37
CA ALA A 110 -3.88 0.34 -19.81
C ALA A 110 -2.38 0.36 -19.46
N ALA A 111 -2.01 -0.05 -18.23
CA ALA A 111 -0.63 -0.15 -17.78
C ALA A 111 0.19 -1.13 -18.64
N LYS A 112 -0.34 -2.33 -18.91
CA LYS A 112 0.28 -3.31 -19.82
C LYS A 112 0.50 -2.77 -21.22
N SER A 113 -0.43 -1.97 -21.73
CA SER A 113 -0.29 -1.33 -23.04
C SER A 113 0.82 -0.25 -23.03
N ALA A 114 0.81 0.62 -22.02
CA ALA A 114 1.77 1.71 -21.87
C ALA A 114 3.20 1.20 -21.63
N ARG A 115 3.36 0.10 -20.88
CA ARG A 115 4.67 -0.53 -20.63
C ARG A 115 5.39 -0.96 -21.92
N ARG A 116 4.66 -1.41 -22.94
CA ARG A 116 5.25 -1.73 -24.26
C ARG A 116 5.89 -0.51 -24.94
N GLN A 117 5.57 0.69 -24.48
CA GLN A 117 6.13 1.96 -24.94
C GLN A 117 7.16 2.55 -23.95
N GLY A 118 7.57 1.76 -22.94
CA GLY A 118 8.51 2.19 -21.90
C GLY A 118 7.90 2.99 -20.75
N ILE A 119 6.56 3.13 -20.71
CA ILE A 119 5.87 3.85 -19.65
C ILE A 119 5.67 2.95 -18.45
N GLN A 120 6.07 3.42 -17.26
CA GLN A 120 5.99 2.68 -16.00
C GLN A 120 4.79 3.10 -15.18
N SER A 121 4.22 2.14 -14.43
CA SER A 121 3.13 2.39 -13.49
C SER A 121 3.32 1.63 -12.19
N MET A 122 3.05 2.28 -11.05
CA MET A 122 3.23 1.73 -9.71
C MET A 122 2.03 2.08 -8.83
N ILE A 123 1.65 1.17 -7.93
CA ILE A 123 0.64 1.43 -6.89
C ILE A 123 1.31 1.74 -5.55
N GLY A 124 0.74 2.65 -4.77
CA GLY A 124 1.27 3.16 -3.51
C GLY A 124 1.11 2.22 -2.31
N PHE A 125 1.65 1.01 -2.36
CA PHE A 125 1.78 0.14 -1.18
C PHE A 125 3.08 0.44 -0.43
N ASN A 126 3.15 1.62 0.16
CA ASN A 126 4.34 2.17 0.82
C ASN A 126 4.91 1.26 1.92
N TYR A 127 4.10 0.45 2.59
CA TYR A 127 4.59 -0.43 3.68
C TYR A 127 5.51 -1.55 3.20
N ARG A 128 5.51 -1.91 1.91
CA ARG A 128 6.56 -2.80 1.35
C ARG A 128 7.97 -2.24 1.56
N ARG A 129 8.09 -0.92 1.80
CA ARG A 129 9.35 -0.16 1.94
C ARG A 129 9.68 0.24 3.36
N VAL A 130 8.99 -0.33 4.34
CA VAL A 130 9.43 -0.32 5.73
C VAL A 130 10.68 -1.21 5.82
N PRO A 131 11.83 -0.71 6.27
CA PRO A 131 13.06 -1.49 6.34
C PRO A 131 12.90 -2.84 7.05
N ALA A 132 12.14 -2.88 8.14
CA ALA A 132 11.87 -4.11 8.88
C ALA A 132 11.05 -5.12 8.06
N LEU A 133 10.09 -4.67 7.24
CA LEU A 133 9.30 -5.55 6.36
C LEU A 133 10.10 -5.99 5.13
N ALA A 134 10.96 -5.13 4.59
CA ALA A 134 11.87 -5.50 3.53
C ALA A 134 12.88 -6.57 4.01
N LEU A 135 13.47 -6.40 5.21
CA LEU A 135 14.31 -7.43 5.84
C LEU A 135 13.52 -8.72 6.11
N ALA A 136 12.28 -8.62 6.58
CA ALA A 136 11.43 -9.80 6.79
C ALA A 136 11.27 -10.62 5.49
N ARG A 137 11.04 -9.92 4.35
CA ARG A 137 10.96 -10.55 3.04
C ARG A 137 12.27 -11.24 2.65
N GLU A 138 13.42 -10.60 2.87
CA GLU A 138 14.73 -11.20 2.61
C GLU A 138 14.91 -12.50 3.42
N LEU A 139 14.65 -12.45 4.73
CA LEU A 139 14.77 -13.63 5.60
C LEU A 139 13.83 -14.77 5.19
N ILE A 140 12.63 -14.47 4.73
CA ILE A 140 11.69 -15.47 4.20
C ILE A 140 12.23 -16.07 2.90
N SER A 141 12.68 -15.23 1.96
CA SER A 141 13.22 -15.67 0.67
C SER A 141 14.49 -16.51 0.79
N GLU A 142 15.30 -16.25 1.83
CA GLU A 142 16.47 -17.05 2.21
C GLU A 142 16.11 -18.41 2.86
N GLY A 143 14.81 -18.67 3.06
CA GLY A 143 14.35 -19.91 3.69
C GLY A 143 14.58 -19.99 5.20
N ARG A 144 14.85 -18.83 5.86
CA ARG A 144 15.14 -18.78 7.30
C ARG A 144 13.97 -19.23 8.17
N LEU A 145 12.75 -19.15 7.66
CA LEU A 145 11.55 -19.61 8.34
C LEU A 145 11.18 -21.06 7.96
N GLY A 146 11.78 -21.62 6.92
CA GLY A 146 11.37 -22.90 6.34
C GLY A 146 10.01 -22.83 5.65
N ALA A 147 9.24 -23.92 5.72
CA ALA A 147 7.88 -23.95 5.18
C ALA A 147 6.93 -23.10 6.05
N ILE A 148 6.34 -22.06 5.45
CA ILE A 148 5.36 -21.23 6.15
C ILE A 148 4.07 -22.02 6.38
N ARG A 149 3.53 -21.97 7.59
CA ARG A 149 2.32 -22.69 8.00
C ARG A 149 1.12 -21.76 8.13
N HIS A 150 1.28 -20.65 8.87
CA HIS A 150 0.23 -19.67 8.97
C HIS A 150 0.75 -18.25 9.23
N VAL A 151 -0.11 -17.28 8.91
CA VAL A 151 0.14 -15.85 9.08
C VAL A 151 -1.03 -15.22 9.81
N ARG A 152 -0.74 -14.27 10.68
CA ARG A 152 -1.75 -13.36 11.27
C ARG A 152 -1.42 -11.94 10.84
N ALA A 153 -2.36 -11.29 10.19
CA ALA A 153 -2.26 -9.88 9.78
C ALA A 153 -3.42 -9.11 10.40
N ALA A 154 -3.12 -8.20 11.31
CA ALA A 154 -4.12 -7.36 11.96
C ALA A 154 -3.81 -5.89 11.73
N TYR A 155 -4.73 -5.11 11.13
CA TYR A 155 -4.58 -3.68 10.98
C TYR A 155 -5.73 -2.94 11.65
N LEU A 156 -5.43 -2.34 12.80
CA LEU A 156 -6.42 -1.80 13.72
C LEU A 156 -6.19 -0.31 13.95
N GLN A 157 -7.27 0.46 13.84
CA GLN A 157 -7.31 1.91 14.05
C GLN A 157 -8.56 2.29 14.87
N ASP A 158 -8.58 3.48 15.51
CA ASP A 158 -9.69 3.93 16.35
C ASP A 158 -10.31 5.28 15.94
N TRP A 159 -9.97 5.81 14.78
CA TRP A 159 -10.40 7.15 14.37
C TRP A 159 -11.91 7.29 14.06
N LEU A 160 -12.64 6.16 13.94
CA LEU A 160 -14.10 6.12 13.77
C LEU A 160 -14.87 5.64 15.02
N VAL A 161 -14.21 5.50 16.16
CA VAL A 161 -14.86 5.05 17.43
C VAL A 161 -15.98 5.98 17.85
N ASP A 162 -15.78 7.29 17.75
CA ASP A 162 -16.81 8.27 18.12
C ASP A 162 -17.98 8.25 17.11
N PRO A 163 -19.20 7.86 17.49
CA PRO A 163 -20.35 7.85 16.61
C PRO A 163 -20.80 9.27 16.21
N ALA A 164 -20.37 10.31 16.93
CA ALA A 164 -20.63 11.70 16.59
C ALA A 164 -19.69 12.26 15.52
N SER A 165 -18.65 11.51 15.12
CA SER A 165 -17.81 11.90 13.99
C SER A 165 -18.65 12.08 12.72
N PRO A 166 -18.48 13.21 11.98
CA PRO A 166 -19.31 13.50 10.82
C PRO A 166 -19.11 12.51 9.68
N ILE A 167 -20.16 12.33 8.88
CA ILE A 167 -20.07 11.52 7.67
C ILE A 167 -19.11 12.17 6.67
N THR A 168 -18.31 11.35 6.03
CA THR A 168 -17.40 11.79 4.95
C THR A 168 -17.58 10.88 3.73
N TRP A 169 -16.97 11.26 2.61
CA TRP A 169 -16.98 10.45 1.40
C TRP A 169 -16.46 9.00 1.62
N ARG A 170 -15.59 8.78 2.65
CA ARG A 170 -15.05 7.47 3.03
C ARG A 170 -16.08 6.52 3.65
N LEU A 171 -17.25 7.03 3.99
CA LEU A 171 -18.31 6.26 4.64
C LEU A 171 -19.49 5.97 3.70
N ASN A 172 -19.35 6.35 2.43
CA ASN A 172 -20.32 6.09 1.37
C ASN A 172 -19.71 5.14 0.33
N LYS A 173 -20.40 4.02 0.06
CA LYS A 173 -19.92 2.96 -0.85
C LYS A 173 -19.71 3.46 -2.28
N ASP A 174 -20.55 4.37 -2.78
CA ASP A 174 -20.44 4.88 -4.16
C ASP A 174 -19.16 5.68 -4.39
N THR A 175 -18.62 6.30 -3.32
CA THR A 175 -17.40 7.11 -3.40
C THR A 175 -16.16 6.40 -2.86
N ALA A 176 -16.31 5.50 -1.89
CA ALA A 176 -15.17 4.82 -1.26
C ALA A 176 -14.98 3.37 -1.73
N GLY A 177 -15.98 2.78 -2.42
CA GLY A 177 -15.98 1.38 -2.81
C GLY A 177 -16.25 0.43 -1.64
N SER A 178 -15.51 0.55 -0.55
CA SER A 178 -15.68 -0.21 0.69
C SER A 178 -15.14 0.57 1.90
N GLY A 179 -15.28 0.01 3.09
CA GLY A 179 -14.83 0.63 4.34
C GLY A 179 -13.43 0.20 4.76
N ALA A 180 -13.32 -0.41 5.96
CA ALA A 180 -12.07 -0.94 6.47
C ALA A 180 -11.46 -1.99 5.51
N LEU A 181 -12.31 -2.74 4.80
CA LEU A 181 -11.88 -3.73 3.82
C LEU A 181 -10.98 -3.10 2.74
N GLY A 182 -11.42 -2.09 2.01
CA GLY A 182 -10.61 -1.45 0.97
C GLY A 182 -9.52 -0.55 1.53
N ASP A 183 -9.84 0.21 2.59
CA ASP A 183 -8.91 1.21 3.13
C ASP A 183 -7.69 0.58 3.78
N ILE A 184 -7.85 -0.38 4.68
CA ILE A 184 -6.75 -0.93 5.48
C ILE A 184 -6.51 -2.43 5.28
N ALA A 185 -7.50 -3.25 4.88
CA ALA A 185 -7.22 -4.65 4.55
C ALA A 185 -6.41 -4.78 3.26
N SER A 186 -6.49 -3.82 2.32
CA SER A 186 -5.61 -3.79 1.14
C SER A 186 -4.14 -3.81 1.53
N HIS A 187 -3.71 -3.05 2.53
CA HIS A 187 -2.35 -3.10 3.06
C HIS A 187 -2.02 -4.44 3.72
N ALA A 188 -2.91 -4.98 4.56
CA ALA A 188 -2.67 -6.25 5.26
C ALA A 188 -2.54 -7.42 4.27
N ILE A 189 -3.42 -7.47 3.26
CA ILE A 189 -3.39 -8.48 2.18
C ILE A 189 -2.13 -8.30 1.33
N ASP A 190 -1.81 -7.07 0.93
CA ASP A 190 -0.59 -6.77 0.19
C ASP A 190 0.66 -7.24 0.94
N GLN A 191 0.74 -7.03 2.26
CA GLN A 191 1.87 -7.49 3.06
C GLN A 191 1.96 -9.02 3.11
N VAL A 192 0.84 -9.74 3.20
CA VAL A 192 0.84 -11.21 3.14
C VAL A 192 1.41 -11.69 1.80
N LEU A 193 0.93 -11.13 0.69
CA LEU A 193 1.40 -11.47 -0.66
C LEU A 193 2.87 -11.10 -0.87
N PHE A 194 3.25 -9.89 -0.48
CA PHE A 194 4.62 -9.38 -0.62
C PHE A 194 5.63 -10.23 0.16
N LEU A 195 5.34 -10.53 1.42
CA LEU A 195 6.26 -11.25 2.29
C LEU A 195 6.41 -12.71 1.87
N LEU A 196 5.32 -13.37 1.52
CA LEU A 196 5.35 -14.81 1.20
C LEU A 196 5.70 -15.10 -0.26
N GLY A 197 5.40 -14.18 -1.19
CA GLY A 197 5.54 -14.45 -2.62
C GLY A 197 4.62 -15.59 -3.10
N ASP A 198 3.46 -15.75 -2.45
CA ASP A 198 2.53 -16.87 -2.65
C ASP A 198 1.18 -16.37 -3.18
N GLN A 199 0.34 -17.29 -3.66
CA GLN A 199 -0.95 -16.99 -4.25
C GLN A 199 -2.09 -17.36 -3.30
N VAL A 200 -3.11 -16.51 -3.23
CA VAL A 200 -4.36 -16.83 -2.55
C VAL A 200 -5.26 -17.63 -3.49
N THR A 201 -5.68 -18.82 -3.06
CA THR A 201 -6.53 -19.74 -3.82
C THR A 201 -7.99 -19.70 -3.39
N GLU A 202 -8.23 -19.43 -2.10
CA GLU A 202 -9.57 -19.39 -1.51
C GLU A 202 -9.64 -18.28 -0.46
N VAL A 203 -10.83 -17.71 -0.31
CA VAL A 203 -11.12 -16.76 0.77
C VAL A 203 -12.45 -17.09 1.45
N SER A 204 -12.51 -16.82 2.77
CA SER A 204 -13.78 -16.62 3.45
C SER A 204 -13.72 -15.34 4.26
N GLY A 205 -14.83 -14.59 4.35
CA GLY A 205 -14.80 -13.28 5.00
C GLY A 205 -16.11 -12.85 5.63
N ARG A 206 -16.01 -11.88 6.53
CA ARG A 206 -17.13 -11.22 7.19
C ARG A 206 -16.87 -9.72 7.27
N LEU A 207 -17.89 -8.92 6.96
CA LEU A 207 -17.88 -7.47 7.11
C LEU A 207 -18.89 -7.06 8.18
N HIS A 208 -18.61 -5.97 8.89
CA HIS A 208 -19.54 -5.43 9.87
C HIS A 208 -19.49 -3.91 9.96
N THR A 209 -20.65 -3.28 10.05
CA THR A 209 -20.84 -1.84 10.28
C THR A 209 -21.43 -1.67 11.69
N PHE A 210 -20.66 -1.12 12.61
CA PHE A 210 -21.10 -0.90 14.00
C PHE A 210 -21.92 0.38 14.15
N THR A 211 -21.60 1.42 13.38
CA THR A 211 -22.26 2.72 13.38
C THR A 211 -22.96 2.95 12.05
N SER A 212 -24.25 2.58 11.97
CA SER A 212 -25.03 2.63 10.73
C SER A 212 -25.43 4.04 10.28
N HIS A 213 -25.40 5.04 11.17
CA HIS A 213 -25.75 6.44 10.83
C HIS A 213 -24.79 7.40 11.54
N ARG A 214 -24.43 8.47 10.86
CA ARG A 214 -23.56 9.53 11.41
C ARG A 214 -24.08 10.92 11.05
N PRO A 215 -23.71 11.96 11.84
CA PRO A 215 -24.07 13.34 11.53
C PRO A 215 -23.60 13.75 10.13
N GLY A 216 -24.50 14.25 9.31
CA GLY A 216 -24.25 14.80 7.99
C GLY A 216 -24.82 16.22 7.86
N ARG A 217 -24.84 16.75 6.64
CA ARG A 217 -25.31 18.14 6.39
C ARG A 217 -26.78 18.33 6.71
N ASN A 218 -27.62 17.32 6.51
CA ASN A 218 -29.08 17.38 6.64
C ASN A 218 -29.62 16.51 7.78
N GLY A 219 -28.80 16.19 8.78
CA GLY A 219 -29.15 15.32 9.89
C GLY A 219 -28.31 14.04 9.90
N LEU A 220 -28.90 12.94 10.39
CA LEU A 220 -28.21 11.64 10.35
C LEU A 220 -28.27 11.07 8.94
N GLU A 221 -27.12 10.70 8.41
CA GLU A 221 -26.94 10.07 7.11
C GLU A 221 -26.44 8.62 7.28
N GLU A 222 -26.84 7.72 6.39
CA GLU A 222 -26.50 6.30 6.44
C GLU A 222 -25.02 6.05 6.10
N VAL A 223 -24.37 5.18 6.86
CA VAL A 223 -23.05 4.62 6.56
C VAL A 223 -23.25 3.34 5.74
N THR A 224 -22.75 3.32 4.51
CA THR A 224 -22.98 2.20 3.57
C THR A 224 -21.76 1.31 3.37
N VAL A 225 -20.72 1.47 4.20
CA VAL A 225 -19.49 0.69 4.18
C VAL A 225 -19.21 0.03 5.54
N ASP A 226 -18.32 -0.93 5.56
CA ASP A 226 -17.88 -1.65 6.75
C ASP A 226 -16.98 -0.80 7.67
N ASP A 227 -17.14 -0.97 8.99
CA ASP A 227 -16.20 -0.44 10.00
C ASP A 227 -15.08 -1.43 10.30
N ALA A 228 -15.35 -2.73 10.12
CA ALA A 228 -14.40 -3.81 10.36
C ALA A 228 -14.64 -4.98 9.41
N ALA A 229 -13.56 -5.71 9.11
CA ALA A 229 -13.57 -6.91 8.28
C ALA A 229 -12.65 -7.99 8.86
N TRP A 230 -13.06 -9.24 8.67
CA TRP A 230 -12.27 -10.44 8.98
C TRP A 230 -12.25 -11.33 7.76
N ALA A 231 -11.08 -11.89 7.45
CA ALA A 231 -10.94 -12.84 6.35
C ALA A 231 -9.97 -13.97 6.71
N THR A 232 -10.20 -15.14 6.13
CA THR A 232 -9.24 -16.24 6.07
C THR A 232 -8.87 -16.44 4.61
N LEU A 233 -7.57 -16.52 4.33
CA LEU A 233 -6.99 -16.71 3.00
C LEU A 233 -6.26 -18.05 2.99
N SER A 234 -6.63 -18.97 2.09
CA SER A 234 -5.85 -20.18 1.79
C SER A 234 -4.83 -19.86 0.71
N LEU A 235 -3.58 -20.26 0.91
CA LEU A 235 -2.50 -20.01 -0.04
C LEU A 235 -2.14 -21.29 -0.82
N ALA A 236 -1.56 -21.13 -2.00
CA ALA A 236 -1.21 -22.24 -2.88
C ALA A 236 -0.17 -23.18 -2.27
N SER A 237 0.74 -22.69 -1.41
CA SER A 237 1.68 -23.49 -0.62
C SER A 237 1.01 -24.39 0.44
N GLY A 238 -0.27 -24.18 0.73
CA GLY A 238 -0.99 -24.79 1.85
C GLY A 238 -0.95 -23.98 3.14
N ALA A 239 -0.25 -22.85 3.18
CA ALA A 239 -0.31 -21.94 4.31
C ALA A 239 -1.68 -21.25 4.40
N VAL A 240 -2.04 -20.81 5.62
CA VAL A 240 -3.29 -20.09 5.87
C VAL A 240 -2.98 -18.74 6.51
N ALA A 241 -3.58 -17.67 5.99
CA ALA A 241 -3.49 -16.34 6.58
C ALA A 241 -4.84 -15.89 7.14
N SER A 242 -4.82 -15.35 8.36
CA SER A 242 -5.95 -14.62 8.94
C SER A 242 -5.71 -13.12 8.82
N VAL A 243 -6.72 -12.40 8.35
CA VAL A 243 -6.71 -10.94 8.21
C VAL A 243 -7.82 -10.37 9.09
N GLU A 244 -7.48 -9.43 9.95
CA GLU A 244 -8.40 -8.68 10.79
C GLU A 244 -8.15 -7.19 10.60
N VAL A 245 -9.20 -6.43 10.27
CA VAL A 245 -9.09 -4.98 10.13
C VAL A 245 -10.25 -4.26 10.78
N SER A 246 -9.97 -3.11 11.39
CA SER A 246 -11.00 -2.32 12.06
C SER A 246 -10.60 -0.85 12.12
N ARG A 247 -11.56 0.06 11.89
CA ARG A 247 -11.41 1.51 12.10
C ARG A 247 -12.03 1.98 13.42
N VAL A 248 -12.52 1.02 14.24
CA VAL A 248 -13.22 1.26 15.52
C VAL A 248 -12.60 0.47 16.68
N ALA A 249 -11.34 0.08 16.56
CA ALA A 249 -10.60 -0.67 17.58
C ALA A 249 -10.04 0.29 18.64
N THR A 250 -10.83 0.66 19.64
CA THR A 250 -10.50 1.65 20.68
C THR A 250 -9.11 1.46 21.25
N GLY A 251 -8.27 2.49 21.18
CA GLY A 251 -6.90 2.52 21.71
C GLY A 251 -5.82 2.13 20.71
N ARG A 252 -6.17 1.61 19.51
CA ARG A 252 -5.22 1.33 18.42
C ARG A 252 -5.15 2.53 17.47
N LYS A 253 -3.96 3.13 17.30
CA LYS A 253 -3.82 4.34 16.51
C LYS A 253 -3.51 4.06 15.04
N ASN A 254 -2.51 3.22 14.79
CA ASN A 254 -2.14 2.77 13.45
C ASN A 254 -1.44 1.40 13.54
N SER A 255 -2.09 0.44 14.16
CA SER A 255 -1.51 -0.84 14.56
C SER A 255 -1.66 -1.89 13.46
N LEU A 256 -0.69 -1.91 12.52
CA LEU A 256 -0.51 -3.04 11.61
C LEU A 256 0.45 -4.03 12.26
N LYS A 257 -0.04 -5.22 12.61
CA LYS A 257 0.76 -6.31 13.16
C LYS A 257 0.78 -7.49 12.22
N LEU A 258 1.96 -8.06 12.05
CA LEU A 258 2.18 -9.25 11.24
C LEU A 258 2.92 -10.28 12.08
N GLU A 259 2.38 -11.50 12.11
CA GLU A 259 2.99 -12.66 12.74
C GLU A 259 3.08 -13.77 11.69
N ILE A 260 4.29 -14.26 11.42
CA ILE A 260 4.53 -15.27 10.38
C ILE A 260 5.22 -16.46 11.02
N TYR A 261 4.65 -17.65 10.85
CA TYR A 261 5.08 -18.86 11.51
C TYR A 261 5.45 -19.94 10.49
N GLY A 262 6.73 -20.29 10.45
CA GLY A 262 7.27 -21.39 9.66
C GLY A 262 7.71 -22.56 10.55
N ASP A 263 8.22 -23.61 9.93
CA ASP A 263 8.72 -24.79 10.64
C ASP A 263 10.18 -24.65 11.14
N LYS A 264 10.91 -23.61 10.66
CA LYS A 264 12.29 -23.32 11.08
C LYS A 264 12.44 -21.97 11.78
N GLY A 265 11.41 -21.13 11.79
CA GLY A 265 11.46 -19.81 12.42
C GLY A 265 10.15 -19.07 12.36
N SER A 266 10.13 -17.90 13.01
CA SER A 266 8.96 -17.02 13.06
C SER A 266 9.39 -15.55 13.01
N LEU A 267 8.51 -14.69 12.48
CA LEU A 267 8.69 -13.25 12.46
C LEU A 267 7.51 -12.54 13.12
N LEU A 268 7.81 -11.45 13.81
CA LEU A 268 6.85 -10.53 14.40
C LEU A 268 7.17 -9.11 13.96
N PHE A 269 6.18 -8.40 13.46
CA PHE A 269 6.27 -6.98 13.12
C PHE A 269 5.11 -6.21 13.75
N ASP A 270 5.39 -4.98 14.21
CA ASP A 270 4.40 -4.02 14.70
C ASP A 270 4.74 -2.62 14.12
N LEU A 271 3.82 -2.05 13.34
CA LEU A 271 4.00 -0.73 12.72
C LEU A 271 4.18 0.39 13.76
N GLU A 272 3.61 0.24 14.97
CA GLU A 272 3.80 1.19 16.08
C GLU A 272 5.23 1.10 16.67
N SER A 273 6.02 0.07 16.26
CA SER A 273 7.47 -0.09 16.51
C SER A 273 8.22 -0.27 15.18
N LEU A 274 7.98 0.63 14.23
CA LEU A 274 8.31 0.55 12.80
C LEU A 274 9.74 0.08 12.50
N ASN A 275 10.71 0.40 13.36
CA ASN A 275 12.13 0.09 13.16
C ASN A 275 12.55 -1.27 13.76
N GLU A 276 11.62 -2.08 14.21
CA GLU A 276 11.89 -3.32 14.93
C GLU A 276 11.31 -4.53 14.22
N LEU A 277 12.08 -5.64 14.21
CA LEU A 277 11.64 -6.94 13.74
C LEU A 277 11.94 -7.99 14.81
N GLY A 278 10.91 -8.73 15.26
CA GLY A 278 11.08 -9.89 16.09
C GLY A 278 11.40 -11.12 15.22
N PHE A 279 12.46 -11.83 15.51
CA PHE A 279 12.82 -13.06 14.79
C PHE A 279 13.14 -14.19 15.78
N LEU A 280 12.51 -15.34 15.58
CA LEU A 280 12.83 -16.60 16.25
C LEU A 280 13.47 -17.56 15.25
N ASP A 281 14.63 -18.09 15.59
CA ASP A 281 15.32 -19.16 14.86
C ASP A 281 15.10 -20.48 15.61
N ALA A 282 14.31 -21.38 15.02
CA ALA A 282 14.03 -22.69 15.60
C ALA A 282 15.12 -23.75 15.27
N THR A 283 16.15 -23.39 14.51
CA THR A 283 17.25 -24.29 14.17
C THR A 283 18.34 -24.35 15.24
N VAL A 284 18.36 -23.38 16.17
CA VAL A 284 19.27 -23.38 17.32
C VAL A 284 18.79 -24.35 18.41
N PRO A 285 19.65 -24.77 19.36
CA PRO A 285 19.23 -25.62 20.48
C PRO A 285 18.03 -25.03 21.25
N VAL A 286 17.08 -25.88 21.65
CA VAL A 286 15.82 -25.45 22.30
C VAL A 286 16.05 -24.52 23.49
N ARG A 287 17.12 -24.76 24.29
CA ARG A 287 17.48 -23.90 25.44
C ARG A 287 17.90 -22.47 25.04
N GLU A 288 18.14 -22.21 23.75
CA GLU A 288 18.60 -20.93 23.21
C GLU A 288 17.52 -20.26 22.33
N GLN A 289 16.40 -20.98 22.11
CA GLN A 289 15.30 -20.46 21.32
C GLN A 289 14.55 -19.35 22.07
N GLY A 290 14.21 -18.31 21.33
CA GLY A 290 13.41 -17.18 21.80
C GLY A 290 13.33 -16.11 20.73
N PHE A 291 12.33 -15.26 20.81
CA PHE A 291 12.28 -14.09 19.93
C PHE A 291 13.39 -13.10 20.28
N ARG A 292 14.28 -12.85 19.33
CA ARG A 292 15.23 -11.73 19.41
C ARG A 292 14.65 -10.51 18.69
N ARG A 293 14.87 -9.33 19.24
CA ARG A 293 14.57 -8.07 18.63
C ARG A 293 15.72 -7.64 17.73
N ILE A 294 15.46 -7.35 16.47
CA ILE A 294 16.38 -6.74 15.52
C ILE A 294 15.97 -5.28 15.39
N LEU A 295 16.86 -4.35 15.74
CA LEU A 295 16.68 -2.94 15.43
C LEU A 295 17.20 -2.70 14.00
N VAL A 296 16.26 -2.45 13.07
CA VAL A 296 16.53 -2.41 11.63
C VAL A 296 16.97 -1.02 11.23
N ASN A 297 18.20 -0.65 11.56
CA ASN A 297 18.80 0.65 11.27
C ASN A 297 20.33 0.59 11.05
N GLU A 298 20.87 -0.61 10.81
CA GLU A 298 22.24 -0.78 10.37
C GLU A 298 22.35 -0.51 8.86
N PRO A 299 23.50 -0.02 8.34
CA PRO A 299 23.67 0.26 6.90
C PRO A 299 23.43 -0.95 5.97
N VAL A 300 23.57 -2.18 6.50
CA VAL A 300 23.30 -3.42 5.75
C VAL A 300 21.80 -3.74 5.62
N HIS A 301 20.95 -3.05 6.37
CA HIS A 301 19.50 -3.25 6.27
C HIS A 301 18.92 -2.48 5.07
N PRO A 302 17.83 -2.97 4.45
CA PRO A 302 17.20 -2.30 3.33
C PRO A 302 16.92 -0.82 3.61
N TYR A 303 17.26 0.05 2.67
CA TYR A 303 17.09 1.52 2.71
C TYR A 303 17.89 2.25 3.83
N ALA A 304 18.40 1.55 4.84
CA ALA A 304 18.95 2.20 6.04
C ALA A 304 20.24 3.00 5.79
N ALA A 305 21.09 2.56 4.85
CA ALA A 305 22.37 3.19 4.55
C ALA A 305 22.26 4.66 4.11
N ALA A 306 21.14 5.04 3.51
CA ALA A 306 20.94 6.41 3.02
C ALA A 306 20.60 7.41 4.13
N TRP A 307 20.25 6.94 5.32
CA TRP A 307 19.73 7.79 6.38
C TRP A 307 20.80 8.14 7.43
N TRP A 308 20.48 7.96 8.67
CA TRP A 308 21.25 8.45 9.82
C TRP A 308 22.22 7.36 10.35
N PRO A 309 23.24 7.72 11.13
CA PRO A 309 24.04 6.75 11.86
C PRO A 309 23.17 5.79 12.69
N GLN A 310 23.70 4.59 12.98
CA GLN A 310 23.05 3.55 13.76
C GLN A 310 22.41 4.10 15.05
N GLY A 311 21.26 3.57 15.44
CA GLY A 311 20.50 3.99 16.60
C GLY A 311 19.54 5.15 16.37
N HIS A 312 19.60 5.84 15.22
CA HIS A 312 18.63 6.85 14.85
C HIS A 312 17.47 6.20 14.08
N VAL A 313 16.28 6.35 14.62
CA VAL A 313 15.07 5.75 14.03
C VAL A 313 14.51 6.63 12.92
N ILE A 314 13.86 5.97 11.94
CA ILE A 314 13.10 6.65 10.88
C ILE A 314 11.60 6.57 11.16
N GLY A 315 10.82 7.46 10.53
CA GLY A 315 9.37 7.56 10.69
C GLY A 315 8.59 7.02 9.50
N TRP A 316 7.28 7.07 9.62
CA TRP A 316 6.32 6.61 8.61
C TRP A 316 6.49 7.31 7.25
N GLU A 317 6.82 8.60 7.25
CA GLU A 317 7.02 9.40 6.04
C GLU A 317 8.21 8.95 5.18
N HIS A 318 9.20 8.28 5.76
CA HIS A 318 10.35 7.75 5.03
C HIS A 318 9.94 6.64 4.04
N THR A 319 8.87 5.91 4.33
CA THR A 319 8.38 4.86 3.44
C THR A 319 7.94 5.41 2.08
N PHE A 320 7.39 6.62 2.05
CA PHE A 320 7.05 7.32 0.79
C PHE A 320 8.29 7.83 0.06
N THR A 321 9.31 8.25 0.80
CA THR A 321 10.60 8.63 0.17
C THR A 321 11.25 7.42 -0.50
N HIS A 322 11.22 6.25 0.13
CA HIS A 322 11.66 4.99 -0.48
C HIS A 322 10.81 4.61 -1.69
N GLU A 323 9.50 4.86 -1.62
CA GLU A 323 8.56 4.57 -2.71
C GLU A 323 8.86 5.43 -3.95
N ILE A 324 9.01 6.73 -3.77
CA ILE A 324 9.37 7.64 -4.86
C ILE A 324 10.76 7.30 -5.42
N ARG A 325 11.72 6.95 -4.56
CA ARG A 325 13.05 6.48 -4.98
C ARG A 325 12.94 5.28 -5.91
N ASP A 326 12.22 4.23 -5.50
CA ASP A 326 12.10 3.01 -6.29
C ASP A 326 11.38 3.25 -7.61
N PHE A 327 10.38 4.13 -7.62
CA PHE A 327 9.67 4.51 -8.83
C PHE A 327 10.57 5.27 -9.81
N LEU A 328 11.32 6.25 -9.34
CA LEU A 328 12.27 7.01 -10.17
C LEU A 328 13.38 6.12 -10.75
N VAL A 329 13.93 5.22 -9.93
CA VAL A 329 14.95 4.26 -10.38
C VAL A 329 14.38 3.33 -11.46
N ALA A 330 13.16 2.82 -11.27
CA ALA A 330 12.49 1.97 -12.27
C ALA A 330 12.26 2.71 -13.60
N ILE A 331 11.85 3.97 -13.54
CA ILE A 331 11.71 4.82 -14.74
C ILE A 331 13.06 5.00 -15.44
N GLY A 332 14.09 5.40 -14.69
CA GLY A 332 15.43 5.67 -15.26
C GLY A 332 16.10 4.44 -15.85
N ALA A 333 15.91 3.28 -15.26
CA ALA A 333 16.48 2.01 -15.72
C ALA A 333 15.58 1.23 -16.70
N GLY A 334 14.32 1.65 -16.89
CA GLY A 334 13.39 1.06 -17.85
C GLY A 334 12.83 -0.31 -17.44
N PHE A 335 12.84 -0.66 -16.15
CA PHE A 335 12.23 -1.90 -15.67
C PHE A 335 10.87 -1.63 -14.97
N GLU A 336 10.05 -2.68 -14.84
CA GLU A 336 8.75 -2.59 -14.18
C GLU A 336 8.91 -2.38 -12.67
N PRO A 337 8.33 -1.30 -12.11
CA PRO A 337 8.37 -1.09 -10.66
C PRO A 337 7.50 -2.10 -9.91
N SER A 338 7.87 -2.41 -8.68
CA SER A 338 7.06 -3.20 -7.74
C SER A 338 6.72 -2.33 -6.52
N PRO A 339 5.44 -2.31 -6.08
CA PRO A 339 4.29 -3.05 -6.64
C PRO A 339 3.77 -2.45 -7.94
N SER A 340 3.46 -3.32 -8.89
CA SER A 340 2.86 -2.96 -10.17
C SER A 340 1.33 -2.78 -10.07
N PHE A 341 0.67 -2.37 -11.17
CA PHE A 341 -0.79 -2.39 -11.23
C PHE A 341 -1.35 -3.81 -11.23
N GLU A 342 -0.58 -4.81 -11.69
CA GLU A 342 -0.91 -6.23 -11.57
C GLU A 342 -0.98 -6.67 -10.10
N ASP A 343 -0.02 -6.25 -9.27
CA ASP A 343 -0.07 -6.49 -7.82
C ASP A 343 -1.33 -5.88 -7.21
N GLY A 344 -1.65 -4.63 -7.60
CA GLY A 344 -2.87 -3.95 -7.18
C GLY A 344 -4.15 -4.68 -7.60
N LEU A 345 -4.19 -5.23 -8.81
CA LEU A 345 -5.32 -6.01 -9.31
C LEU A 345 -5.50 -7.31 -8.53
N ILE A 346 -4.40 -8.00 -8.17
CA ILE A 346 -4.47 -9.21 -7.33
C ILE A 346 -5.11 -8.88 -5.99
N VAL A 347 -4.65 -7.82 -5.32
CA VAL A 347 -5.25 -7.37 -4.06
C VAL A 347 -6.73 -7.04 -4.26
N GLN A 348 -7.09 -6.33 -5.34
CA GLN A 348 -8.49 -5.97 -5.62
C GLN A 348 -9.38 -7.19 -5.85
N ARG A 349 -8.87 -8.25 -6.52
CA ARG A 349 -9.59 -9.54 -6.69
C ARG A 349 -9.86 -10.21 -5.35
N ILE A 350 -8.90 -10.20 -4.44
CA ILE A 350 -9.04 -10.75 -3.08
C ILE A 350 -10.08 -9.95 -2.28
N LEU A 351 -10.03 -8.62 -2.32
CA LEU A 351 -11.01 -7.75 -1.65
C LEU A 351 -12.43 -8.02 -2.15
N ALA A 352 -12.62 -8.10 -3.47
CA ALA A 352 -13.92 -8.43 -4.09
C ALA A 352 -14.41 -9.82 -3.70
N ALA A 353 -13.52 -10.80 -3.59
CA ALA A 353 -13.88 -12.16 -3.15
C ALA A 353 -14.25 -12.20 -1.67
N VAL A 354 -13.57 -11.42 -0.81
CA VAL A 354 -13.94 -11.26 0.62
C VAL A 354 -15.32 -10.62 0.75
N GLU A 355 -15.63 -9.58 -0.02
CA GLU A 355 -16.95 -8.95 -0.03
C GLU A 355 -18.03 -9.93 -0.49
N LYS A 356 -17.79 -10.69 -1.58
CA LYS A 356 -18.68 -11.74 -2.06
C LYS A 356 -18.92 -12.83 -1.03
N SER A 357 -17.87 -13.27 -0.33
CA SER A 357 -17.94 -14.24 0.75
C SER A 357 -18.82 -13.74 1.90
N ALA A 358 -18.61 -12.50 2.34
CA ALA A 358 -19.39 -11.88 3.41
C ALA A 358 -20.87 -11.79 3.06
N ALA A 359 -21.21 -11.39 1.83
CA ALA A 359 -22.59 -11.38 1.31
C ALA A 359 -23.21 -12.78 1.26
N ALA A 360 -22.40 -13.82 1.06
CA ALA A 360 -22.79 -15.24 1.04
C ALA A 360 -22.61 -15.92 2.41
N LYS A 361 -22.76 -15.20 3.52
CA LYS A 361 -22.67 -15.72 4.90
C LYS A 361 -21.32 -16.41 5.20
N SER A 362 -20.24 -15.82 4.78
CA SER A 362 -18.86 -16.31 4.93
C SER A 362 -18.58 -17.64 4.20
N SER A 363 -19.32 -17.92 3.11
CA SER A 363 -19.02 -19.07 2.26
C SER A 363 -17.66 -18.92 1.59
N ILE A 364 -16.95 -20.04 1.41
CA ILE A 364 -15.66 -20.06 0.71
C ILE A 364 -15.84 -19.64 -0.75
N ILE A 365 -15.04 -18.67 -1.19
CA ILE A 365 -14.96 -18.24 -2.58
C ILE A 365 -13.61 -18.70 -3.15
N GLN A 366 -13.68 -19.46 -4.24
CA GLN A 366 -12.49 -19.85 -5.00
C GLN A 366 -12.01 -18.67 -5.82
N LEU A 367 -10.71 -18.40 -5.79
CA LEU A 367 -10.03 -17.50 -6.69
C LEU A 367 -9.50 -18.34 -7.85
N ALA A 368 -10.00 -18.11 -9.07
CA ALA A 368 -9.49 -18.77 -10.25
C ALA A 368 -8.00 -18.43 -10.41
N GLY A 369 -7.14 -19.44 -10.35
CA GLY A 369 -5.72 -19.29 -10.51
C GLY A 369 -5.36 -18.91 -11.96
N GLU A 370 -5.18 -17.63 -12.26
CA GLU A 370 -4.18 -17.28 -13.25
C GLU A 370 -2.83 -17.33 -12.53
N PRO A 371 -1.78 -17.96 -13.13
CA PRO A 371 -0.46 -17.96 -12.52
C PRO A 371 -0.02 -16.50 -12.37
N THR A 372 -0.01 -16.00 -11.14
CA THR A 372 0.74 -14.78 -10.85
C THR A 372 2.19 -15.12 -11.15
N ALA A 373 2.81 -14.44 -12.10
CA ALA A 373 4.26 -14.42 -12.16
C ALA A 373 4.73 -14.08 -10.74
N GLY A 374 5.51 -14.97 -10.11
CA GLY A 374 5.94 -14.80 -8.73
C GLY A 374 6.47 -13.38 -8.58
N ILE A 375 6.05 -12.68 -7.52
CA ILE A 375 6.50 -11.30 -7.25
C ILE A 375 8.03 -11.34 -7.31
N PRO A 376 8.68 -10.62 -8.26
CA PRO A 376 10.13 -10.68 -8.39
C PRO A 376 10.78 -10.38 -7.03
N ALA A 377 11.84 -11.09 -6.70
CA ALA A 377 12.68 -10.74 -5.57
C ALA A 377 12.99 -9.24 -5.67
N SER A 378 12.98 -8.54 -4.53
CA SER A 378 13.28 -7.11 -4.42
C SER A 378 14.36 -6.69 -5.41
N ASN A 379 14.18 -5.52 -6.06
CA ASN A 379 15.22 -4.92 -6.91
C ASN A 379 16.58 -5.07 -6.24
N PRO A 380 17.60 -5.57 -6.94
CA PRO A 380 18.93 -5.68 -6.37
C PRO A 380 19.33 -4.30 -5.84
N ALA A 381 19.84 -4.25 -4.62
CA ALA A 381 20.52 -3.08 -4.13
C ALA A 381 21.60 -2.73 -5.15
N PRO A 382 21.80 -1.47 -5.56
CA PRO A 382 22.91 -1.12 -6.42
C PRO A 382 24.19 -1.55 -5.71
N GLU A 383 25.00 -2.38 -6.39
CA GLU A 383 26.34 -2.71 -5.93
C GLU A 383 27.13 -1.40 -5.85
N GLY A 384 27.58 -1.04 -4.69
CA GLY A 384 28.66 -0.08 -4.44
C GLY A 384 28.24 1.39 -4.33
N ALA A 385 28.16 1.88 -3.12
CA ALA A 385 28.72 3.18 -2.70
C ALA A 385 29.26 3.03 -1.27
#